data_123c64fd200ae95cc95002573920c060
#
_entry.id   123c64fd200ae95cc95002573920c060
#
_cell.length_a   1.000
_cell.length_b   1.000
_cell.length_c   1.000
_cell.angle_alpha   90.00
_cell.angle_beta   90.00
_cell.angle_gamma   90.00
#
_symmetry.space_group_name_H-M   'P 1'
#
loop_
_entity.id
_entity.type
_entity.pdbx_description
1 polymer ?
#
loop_
_entity_poly.entity_id
_entity_poly.type
_entity_poly.pdbx_seq_one_letter_code
_entity_poly.pdbx_strand_id
1 'polypeptide(L)'
;MGVFFVGTSLTLRQCPLSLFVCHVFPYGSFHMGKRILSNFRGTKCPPEPPPQTLPDLLTFADQRLAIVYPVIQTFKKTITSDPLGVTKTWVGSDICNYKGFFCDSPPDNRTATAVASIDFNGFGLTAPTLDGFLDQLLDIAVFHANSNNFTGTVSPKISQLRYLYELDFSNNNFSGKFPTAVVNMVGLSFLDIRFNSFTGSIPAQVFTQTLDLLFVNNNNFMEKLPDNLGNTSVRYLTLANNKFMGPIPKSIGKAANTLVEVLFLNNQLSGCLPYEIGLLVEATVFDASLNQLTGPLPCSLGCLEKIEQLNFAGNQLYGAVPEVVCALGNLENLSLSDNYFTHVGPICRNLIKRRVLDVRKNCIQDLSSQRSVAECALFFAHPRICLNLLSYSIIPCKSSHWPFPFPWKFPPRSSSAQSKQPKAPSPSYSALIKHRL
;
A
#
# COMPACT_ATOMS: atom_id res chain seq x y z
N MET A 1 9.60 11.22 -40.65
CA MET A 1 8.66 10.70 -41.66
C MET A 1 8.93 9.22 -41.87
N GLY A 2 8.08 8.36 -41.44
CA GLY A 2 8.15 6.93 -41.62
C GLY A 2 6.81 6.32 -41.27
N VAL A 3 5.98 6.06 -42.28
CA VAL A 3 4.66 5.46 -42.16
C VAL A 3 4.85 3.95 -42.24
N PHE A 4 4.53 3.23 -41.14
CA PHE A 4 4.44 1.77 -41.18
C PHE A 4 2.99 1.34 -41.46
N PHE A 5 2.78 0.67 -42.59
CA PHE A 5 1.56 -0.03 -42.90
C PHE A 5 1.60 -1.44 -42.31
N VAL A 6 0.59 -1.77 -41.50
CA VAL A 6 0.33 -3.15 -41.05
C VAL A 6 -0.71 -3.71 -42.04
N GLY A 7 -0.29 -4.71 -42.82
CA GLY A 7 -1.12 -5.39 -43.80
C GLY A 7 -2.07 -6.38 -43.12
N THR A 8 -3.36 -6.27 -43.40
CA THR A 8 -4.35 -7.32 -43.19
C THR A 8 -4.56 -8.09 -44.48
N SER A 9 -4.32 -9.39 -44.38
CA SER A 9 -4.52 -10.37 -45.46
C SER A 9 -6.01 -10.51 -45.82
N LEU A 10 -6.38 -10.09 -47.01
CA LEU A 10 -7.67 -10.40 -47.64
C LEU A 10 -7.49 -11.45 -48.71
N THR A 11 -8.14 -12.59 -48.55
CA THR A 11 -8.21 -13.67 -49.52
C THR A 11 -8.98 -13.22 -50.75
N LEU A 12 -8.28 -13.10 -51.87
CA LEU A 12 -8.84 -12.89 -53.21
C LEU A 12 -9.30 -14.21 -53.79
N ARG A 13 -10.59 -14.34 -54.08
CA ARG A 13 -11.10 -15.32 -55.05
C ARG A 13 -11.02 -14.73 -56.46
N GLN A 14 -10.51 -15.56 -57.35
CA GLN A 14 -10.14 -15.31 -58.72
C GLN A 14 -11.29 -14.74 -59.61
N CYS A 15 -10.97 -13.67 -60.35
CA CYS A 15 -11.48 -13.39 -61.67
C CYS A 15 -10.32 -12.95 -62.59
N PRO A 16 -10.28 -13.35 -63.86
CA PRO A 16 -9.08 -13.25 -64.69
C PRO A 16 -8.88 -11.87 -65.32
N LEU A 17 -7.67 -11.46 -65.28
CA LEU A 17 -6.90 -10.53 -66.12
C LEU A 17 -7.65 -9.50 -66.97
N SER A 18 -7.50 -8.22 -66.59
CA SER A 18 -7.00 -7.20 -67.52
C SER A 18 -6.41 -6.02 -66.66
N LEU A 19 -5.17 -5.73 -66.95
CA LEU A 19 -4.44 -4.59 -66.39
C LEU A 19 -5.12 -3.27 -66.74
N PHE A 20 -5.43 -2.44 -65.74
CA PHE A 20 -5.41 -0.99 -65.87
C PHE A 20 -4.75 -0.38 -64.64
N VAL A 21 -3.56 0.11 -64.89
CA VAL A 21 -2.82 0.98 -63.96
C VAL A 21 -3.39 2.38 -64.07
N CYS A 22 -4.12 2.88 -63.10
CA CYS A 22 -4.42 4.29 -62.97
C CYS A 22 -3.32 4.97 -62.10
N HIS A 23 -2.34 5.59 -62.75
CA HIS A 23 -1.46 6.56 -62.11
C HIS A 23 -2.22 7.86 -61.90
N VAL A 24 -2.42 8.25 -60.67
CA VAL A 24 -2.84 9.63 -60.32
C VAL A 24 -1.58 10.48 -60.25
N PHE A 25 -1.37 11.36 -61.21
CA PHE A 25 -0.41 12.46 -61.09
C PHE A 25 -1.18 13.76 -60.84
N PRO A 26 -0.70 14.61 -59.96
CA PRO A 26 -1.24 15.97 -59.79
C PRO A 26 -0.63 16.92 -60.85
N TYR A 27 -1.49 17.68 -61.49
CA TYR A 27 -1.20 18.83 -62.39
C TYR A 27 -0.61 18.51 -63.80
N GLY A 28 -1.44 18.70 -64.79
CA GLY A 28 -1.01 18.82 -66.19
C GLY A 28 -2.16 18.51 -67.15
N SER A 29 -2.73 19.51 -67.75
CA SER A 29 -3.69 19.45 -68.84
C SER A 29 -3.08 18.77 -70.07
N PHE A 30 -3.69 17.70 -70.55
CA PHE A 30 -3.37 17.09 -71.83
C PHE A 30 -4.64 16.96 -72.67
N HIS A 31 -4.60 17.54 -73.88
CA HIS A 31 -5.55 17.31 -74.96
C HIS A 31 -5.40 15.91 -75.51
N MET A 32 -6.49 15.13 -75.48
CA MET A 32 -6.52 13.84 -76.13
C MET A 32 -7.45 13.88 -77.32
N GLY A 33 -6.86 13.53 -78.47
CA GLY A 33 -7.55 13.47 -79.76
C GLY A 33 -8.61 12.39 -79.80
N LYS A 34 -9.73 12.75 -80.41
CA LYS A 34 -10.84 11.84 -80.82
C LYS A 34 -10.32 10.79 -81.78
N ARG A 35 -10.32 9.52 -81.45
CA ARG A 35 -10.59 8.36 -82.29
C ARG A 35 -10.39 7.08 -81.44
N ILE A 36 -11.44 6.33 -81.34
CA ILE A 36 -11.74 4.95 -81.06
C ILE A 36 -12.88 4.87 -80.01
N LEU A 37 -14.08 5.17 -80.45
CA LEU A 37 -15.31 4.77 -79.78
C LEU A 37 -16.19 4.09 -80.83
N SER A 38 -16.04 2.80 -80.99
CA SER A 38 -17.09 1.96 -81.56
C SER A 38 -16.90 0.51 -81.04
N ASN A 39 -17.91 0.00 -80.41
CA ASN A 39 -18.14 -1.36 -79.96
C ASN A 39 -17.82 -1.68 -78.48
N PHE A 40 -18.61 -1.15 -77.57
CA PHE A 40 -19.03 -1.90 -76.39
C PHE A 40 -20.47 -1.54 -76.05
N ARG A 41 -21.42 -2.42 -76.53
CA ARG A 41 -22.79 -2.42 -76.04
C ARG A 41 -22.82 -3.26 -74.72
N GLY A 42 -23.25 -2.65 -73.67
CA GLY A 42 -24.09 -3.27 -72.65
C GLY A 42 -23.43 -4.19 -71.62
N THR A 43 -22.65 -3.62 -70.69
CA THR A 43 -22.60 -4.16 -69.28
C THR A 43 -22.83 -2.99 -68.33
N LYS A 44 -23.99 -3.01 -67.67
CA LYS A 44 -24.24 -2.09 -66.54
C LYS A 44 -23.15 -2.31 -65.49
N CYS A 45 -22.37 -1.28 -65.19
CA CYS A 45 -21.52 -1.29 -64.00
C CYS A 45 -22.39 -1.63 -62.78
N PRO A 46 -21.93 -2.49 -61.90
CA PRO A 46 -22.58 -2.67 -60.60
C PRO A 46 -22.63 -1.31 -59.88
N PRO A 47 -23.70 -1.02 -59.11
CA PRO A 47 -23.78 0.23 -58.37
C PRO A 47 -22.53 0.35 -57.46
N GLU A 48 -21.95 1.54 -57.48
CA GLU A 48 -20.85 1.91 -56.58
C GLU A 48 -21.22 1.52 -55.14
N PRO A 49 -20.37 0.77 -54.40
CA PRO A 49 -20.67 0.50 -53.00
C PRO A 49 -20.82 1.85 -52.27
N PRO A 50 -21.78 1.94 -51.32
CA PRO A 50 -21.98 3.17 -50.57
C PRO A 50 -20.64 3.61 -49.99
N PRO A 51 -20.38 4.92 -49.94
CA PRO A 51 -19.12 5.43 -49.41
C PRO A 51 -18.91 4.83 -48.01
N GLN A 52 -17.82 4.08 -47.85
CA GLN A 52 -17.43 3.60 -46.54
C GLN A 52 -17.14 4.88 -45.74
N THR A 53 -18.00 5.16 -44.77
CA THR A 53 -17.73 6.19 -43.76
C THR A 53 -16.40 5.81 -43.14
N LEU A 54 -15.37 6.63 -43.38
CA LEU A 54 -14.12 6.56 -42.64
C LEU A 54 -14.48 6.54 -41.16
N PRO A 55 -13.91 5.63 -40.35
CA PRO A 55 -14.16 5.66 -38.92
C PRO A 55 -13.86 7.07 -38.42
N ASP A 56 -14.78 7.66 -37.66
CA ASP A 56 -14.62 8.99 -37.07
C ASP A 56 -13.25 9.08 -36.43
N LEU A 57 -12.42 9.97 -36.96
CA LEU A 57 -11.06 10.20 -36.45
C LEU A 57 -11.21 10.84 -35.07
N LEU A 58 -10.95 10.05 -34.00
CA LEU A 58 -11.03 10.55 -32.63
C LEU A 58 -10.02 11.71 -32.45
N THR A 59 -10.51 12.88 -32.07
CA THR A 59 -9.68 14.02 -31.70
C THR A 59 -9.56 14.08 -30.17
N PHE A 60 -8.34 14.12 -29.68
CA PHE A 60 -8.05 14.19 -28.25
C PHE A 60 -7.62 15.62 -27.89
N ALA A 61 -7.96 16.06 -26.67
CA ALA A 61 -7.57 17.37 -26.16
C ALA A 61 -6.04 17.48 -25.98
N ASP A 62 -5.35 16.37 -25.80
CA ASP A 62 -3.89 16.31 -25.65
C ASP A 62 -3.34 15.00 -26.24
N GLN A 63 -2.09 15.05 -26.73
CA GLN A 63 -1.41 13.85 -27.25
C GLN A 63 -1.22 12.77 -26.18
N ARG A 64 -1.05 13.13 -24.90
CA ARG A 64 -0.92 12.18 -23.79
C ARG A 64 -2.19 11.34 -23.63
N LEU A 65 -3.36 11.98 -23.82
CA LEU A 65 -4.64 11.27 -23.82
C LEU A 65 -4.78 10.31 -25.02
N ALA A 66 -4.29 10.73 -26.18
CA ALA A 66 -4.26 9.87 -27.38
C ALA A 66 -3.39 8.60 -27.17
N ILE A 67 -2.26 8.75 -26.44
CA ILE A 67 -1.35 7.63 -26.13
C ILE A 67 -2.01 6.63 -25.16
N VAL A 68 -2.71 7.08 -24.13
CA VAL A 68 -3.31 6.20 -23.13
C VAL A 68 -4.67 5.62 -23.55
N TYR A 69 -5.35 6.21 -24.53
CA TYR A 69 -6.63 5.72 -25.04
C TYR A 69 -6.61 4.22 -25.43
N PRO A 70 -5.69 3.76 -26.30
CA PRO A 70 -5.63 2.35 -26.66
C PRO A 70 -5.31 1.43 -25.48
N VAL A 71 -4.55 1.92 -24.49
CA VAL A 71 -4.25 1.20 -23.23
C VAL A 71 -5.55 0.97 -22.47
N ILE A 72 -6.34 2.03 -22.27
CA ILE A 72 -7.65 1.95 -21.60
C ILE A 72 -8.62 1.02 -22.33
N GLN A 73 -8.70 1.15 -23.67
CA GLN A 73 -9.59 0.29 -24.47
C GLN A 73 -9.16 -1.18 -24.47
N THR A 74 -7.85 -1.44 -24.37
CA THR A 74 -7.33 -2.80 -24.24
C THR A 74 -7.68 -3.37 -22.86
N PHE A 75 -7.45 -2.61 -21.79
CA PHE A 75 -7.82 -3.01 -20.43
C PHE A 75 -9.33 -3.25 -20.31
N LYS A 76 -10.16 -2.36 -20.85
CA LYS A 76 -11.62 -2.52 -20.87
C LYS A 76 -12.05 -3.90 -21.40
N LYS A 77 -11.36 -4.44 -22.43
CA LYS A 77 -11.66 -5.76 -23.01
C LYS A 77 -11.28 -6.92 -22.07
N THR A 78 -10.38 -6.71 -21.10
CA THR A 78 -9.99 -7.74 -20.12
C THR A 78 -10.96 -7.82 -18.93
N ILE A 79 -11.82 -6.81 -18.77
CA ILE A 79 -12.80 -6.77 -17.67
C ILE A 79 -13.90 -7.78 -17.94
N THR A 80 -14.01 -8.79 -17.08
CA THR A 80 -14.97 -9.90 -17.19
C THR A 80 -16.26 -9.64 -16.39
N SER A 81 -16.24 -8.70 -15.44
CA SER A 81 -17.42 -8.28 -14.66
C SER A 81 -17.36 -6.78 -14.41
N ASP A 82 -18.47 -6.10 -14.66
CA ASP A 82 -18.68 -4.67 -14.42
C ASP A 82 -20.12 -4.46 -13.92
N PRO A 83 -20.38 -4.74 -12.64
CA PRO A 83 -21.74 -4.74 -12.09
C PRO A 83 -22.39 -3.37 -12.11
N LEU A 84 -21.61 -2.29 -12.06
CA LEU A 84 -22.09 -0.91 -12.08
C LEU A 84 -22.14 -0.30 -13.49
N GLY A 85 -21.68 -1.03 -14.50
CA GLY A 85 -21.64 -0.57 -15.90
C GLY A 85 -20.72 0.63 -16.12
N VAL A 86 -19.68 0.79 -15.31
CA VAL A 86 -18.77 1.96 -15.36
C VAL A 86 -18.01 2.02 -16.68
N THR A 87 -17.63 0.86 -17.23
CA THR A 87 -16.90 0.77 -18.50
C THR A 87 -17.72 1.23 -19.70
N LYS A 88 -19.03 1.32 -19.58
CA LYS A 88 -19.90 1.88 -20.63
C LYS A 88 -19.60 3.35 -20.89
N THR A 89 -19.07 4.07 -19.90
CA THR A 89 -18.66 5.48 -20.04
C THR A 89 -17.29 5.63 -20.73
N TRP A 90 -16.50 4.54 -20.84
CA TRP A 90 -15.15 4.58 -21.41
C TRP A 90 -15.23 4.47 -22.94
N VAL A 91 -15.81 5.48 -23.56
CA VAL A 91 -16.02 5.56 -25.02
C VAL A 91 -15.73 6.98 -25.52
N GLY A 92 -15.22 7.08 -26.76
CA GLY A 92 -14.88 8.37 -27.37
C GLY A 92 -13.51 8.90 -26.90
N SER A 93 -13.20 10.14 -27.24
CA SER A 93 -11.90 10.76 -26.96
C SER A 93 -11.83 11.54 -25.65
N ASP A 94 -12.97 11.73 -24.99
CA ASP A 94 -13.07 12.53 -23.76
C ASP A 94 -12.79 11.67 -22.51
N ILE A 95 -11.52 11.24 -22.37
CA ILE A 95 -11.07 10.34 -21.30
C ILE A 95 -11.29 10.95 -19.91
N CYS A 96 -11.17 12.27 -19.80
CA CYS A 96 -11.30 12.97 -18.53
C CYS A 96 -12.73 12.90 -17.95
N ASN A 97 -13.71 12.57 -18.77
CA ASN A 97 -15.11 12.32 -18.37
C ASN A 97 -15.46 10.83 -18.23
N TYR A 98 -14.49 9.94 -18.43
CA TYR A 98 -14.71 8.52 -18.12
C TYR A 98 -14.91 8.34 -16.61
N LYS A 99 -15.91 7.58 -16.20
CA LYS A 99 -16.14 7.32 -14.79
C LYS A 99 -14.92 6.65 -14.16
N GLY A 100 -14.37 7.28 -13.13
CA GLY A 100 -13.18 6.85 -12.42
C GLY A 100 -11.87 7.40 -12.96
N PHE A 101 -11.87 8.23 -14.00
CA PHE A 101 -10.67 8.87 -14.54
C PHE A 101 -10.68 10.36 -14.25
N PHE A 102 -9.54 10.90 -13.86
CA PHE A 102 -9.35 12.31 -13.55
C PHE A 102 -8.07 12.81 -14.22
N CYS A 103 -8.20 13.94 -14.90
CA CYS A 103 -7.07 14.57 -15.60
C CYS A 103 -6.55 15.78 -14.84
N ASP A 104 -5.26 16.04 -15.00
CA ASP A 104 -4.61 17.25 -14.52
C ASP A 104 -3.38 17.57 -15.40
N SER A 105 -2.77 18.72 -15.18
CA SER A 105 -1.55 19.13 -15.85
C SER A 105 -0.33 18.44 -15.23
N PRO A 106 0.40 17.61 -15.98
CA PRO A 106 1.53 16.86 -15.43
C PRO A 106 2.70 17.79 -15.03
N PRO A 107 3.51 17.39 -14.04
CA PRO A 107 4.57 18.24 -13.47
C PRO A 107 5.63 18.70 -14.46
N ASP A 108 5.87 17.93 -15.52
CA ASP A 108 6.87 18.23 -16.55
C ASP A 108 6.34 19.13 -17.68
N ASN A 109 5.02 19.26 -17.82
CA ASN A 109 4.39 20.14 -18.80
C ASN A 109 3.05 20.68 -18.30
N ARG A 110 3.05 21.88 -17.76
CA ARG A 110 1.89 22.55 -17.17
C ARG A 110 0.80 22.96 -18.18
N THR A 111 1.07 22.89 -19.47
CA THR A 111 0.10 23.17 -20.53
C THR A 111 -0.53 21.91 -21.11
N ALA A 112 0.01 20.75 -20.80
CA ALA A 112 -0.54 19.46 -21.22
C ALA A 112 -1.67 19.00 -20.29
N THR A 113 -2.49 18.10 -20.81
CA THR A 113 -3.53 17.38 -20.05
C THR A 113 -3.23 15.90 -20.09
N ALA A 114 -3.18 15.24 -18.93
CA ALA A 114 -2.91 13.83 -18.80
C ALA A 114 -3.84 13.18 -17.77
N VAL A 115 -4.00 11.86 -17.83
CA VAL A 115 -4.65 11.09 -16.77
C VAL A 115 -3.74 11.10 -15.53
N ALA A 116 -4.13 11.86 -14.53
CA ALA A 116 -3.38 12.07 -13.29
C ALA A 116 -3.85 11.15 -12.16
N SER A 117 -5.13 10.82 -12.10
CA SER A 117 -5.70 9.97 -11.06
C SER A 117 -6.73 9.00 -11.64
N ILE A 118 -6.75 7.81 -11.08
CA ILE A 118 -7.79 6.81 -11.31
C ILE A 118 -8.36 6.40 -9.96
N ASP A 119 -9.69 6.45 -9.84
CA ASP A 119 -10.43 5.96 -8.69
C ASP A 119 -11.49 4.95 -9.12
N PHE A 120 -11.16 3.67 -8.91
CA PHE A 120 -12.06 2.54 -9.14
C PHE A 120 -12.64 1.98 -7.84
N ASN A 121 -12.54 2.71 -6.73
CA ASN A 121 -12.99 2.23 -5.44
C ASN A 121 -14.46 1.78 -5.47
N GLY A 122 -14.71 0.54 -5.03
CA GLY A 122 -16.05 -0.03 -4.91
C GLY A 122 -16.77 -0.30 -6.23
N PHE A 123 -16.09 -0.30 -7.37
CA PHE A 123 -16.73 -0.57 -8.66
C PHE A 123 -17.08 -2.06 -8.84
N GLY A 124 -16.45 -2.96 -8.10
CA GLY A 124 -16.65 -4.40 -8.21
C GLY A 124 -16.16 -4.97 -9.53
N LEU A 125 -15.20 -4.31 -10.19
CA LEU A 125 -14.62 -4.76 -11.44
C LEU A 125 -13.86 -6.06 -11.25
N THR A 126 -13.97 -6.97 -12.24
CA THR A 126 -13.15 -8.19 -12.29
C THR A 126 -12.27 -8.17 -13.52
N ALA A 127 -10.96 -8.28 -13.31
CA ALA A 127 -9.99 -8.47 -14.37
C ALA A 127 -8.85 -9.38 -13.90
N PRO A 128 -8.25 -10.19 -14.80
CA PRO A 128 -7.21 -11.17 -14.42
C PRO A 128 -5.87 -10.53 -14.08
N THR A 129 -5.63 -9.29 -14.49
CA THR A 129 -4.39 -8.55 -14.25
C THR A 129 -4.57 -7.06 -14.49
N LEU A 130 -3.70 -6.25 -13.90
CA LEU A 130 -3.51 -4.84 -14.26
C LEU A 130 -2.25 -4.62 -15.12
N ASP A 131 -1.53 -5.69 -15.49
CA ASP A 131 -0.36 -5.62 -16.38
C ASP A 131 -0.78 -5.11 -17.75
N GLY A 132 0.01 -4.19 -18.31
CA GLY A 132 -0.31 -3.53 -19.58
C GLY A 132 -1.40 -2.45 -19.47
N PHE A 133 -1.91 -2.20 -18.29
CA PHE A 133 -2.79 -1.07 -17.99
C PHE A 133 -2.09 -0.05 -17.08
N LEU A 134 -1.99 -0.34 -15.78
CA LEU A 134 -1.41 0.63 -14.83
C LEU A 134 0.03 1.02 -15.20
N ASP A 135 0.85 0.06 -15.56
CA ASP A 135 2.25 0.25 -15.92
C ASP A 135 2.47 1.02 -17.24
N GLN A 136 1.40 1.32 -17.98
CA GLN A 136 1.43 2.13 -19.20
C GLN A 136 0.92 3.57 -18.97
N LEU A 137 0.43 3.90 -17.78
CA LEU A 137 -0.10 5.22 -17.44
C LEU A 137 1.01 6.10 -16.84
N LEU A 138 1.95 6.55 -17.67
CA LEU A 138 3.20 7.18 -17.22
C LEU A 138 3.02 8.49 -16.45
N ASP A 139 1.87 9.14 -16.57
CA ASP A 139 1.55 10.41 -15.90
C ASP A 139 0.71 10.21 -14.62
N ILE A 140 0.38 8.96 -14.26
CA ILE A 140 -0.46 8.68 -13.09
C ILE A 140 0.22 9.08 -11.79
N ALA A 141 -0.50 9.76 -10.91
CA ALA A 141 -0.06 10.11 -9.56
C ALA A 141 -0.84 9.39 -8.47
N VAL A 142 -2.12 9.11 -8.71
CA VAL A 142 -3.00 8.42 -7.75
C VAL A 142 -3.69 7.26 -8.46
N PHE A 143 -3.56 6.07 -7.90
CA PHE A 143 -4.28 4.89 -8.37
C PHE A 143 -4.95 4.20 -7.20
N HIS A 144 -6.27 4.33 -7.14
CA HIS A 144 -7.10 3.69 -6.14
C HIS A 144 -8.00 2.64 -6.78
N ALA A 145 -7.92 1.42 -6.30
CA ALA A 145 -8.69 0.28 -6.80
C ALA A 145 -9.25 -0.60 -5.68
N ASN A 146 -9.54 0.01 -4.52
CA ASN A 146 -10.10 -0.68 -3.36
C ASN A 146 -11.43 -1.36 -3.69
N SER A 147 -11.68 -2.52 -3.10
CA SER A 147 -12.98 -3.22 -3.18
C SER A 147 -13.39 -3.56 -4.63
N ASN A 148 -12.48 -4.23 -5.33
CA ASN A 148 -12.70 -4.86 -6.63
C ASN A 148 -12.37 -6.36 -6.56
N ASN A 149 -12.38 -7.03 -7.70
CA ASN A 149 -12.01 -8.43 -7.81
C ASN A 149 -10.85 -8.61 -8.82
N PHE A 150 -9.86 -7.74 -8.72
CA PHE A 150 -8.64 -7.85 -9.52
C PHE A 150 -7.77 -8.98 -8.99
N THR A 151 -7.17 -9.74 -9.92
CA THR A 151 -6.31 -10.88 -9.62
C THR A 151 -4.92 -10.72 -10.22
N GLY A 152 -4.09 -11.75 -10.12
CA GLY A 152 -2.73 -11.75 -10.66
C GLY A 152 -1.70 -11.18 -9.70
N THR A 153 -0.61 -10.68 -10.23
CA THR A 153 0.51 -10.07 -9.50
C THR A 153 0.65 -8.60 -9.89
N VAL A 154 1.40 -7.85 -9.10
CA VAL A 154 1.71 -6.46 -9.45
C VAL A 154 2.92 -6.42 -10.38
N SER A 155 2.76 -5.77 -11.54
CA SER A 155 3.81 -5.65 -12.55
C SER A 155 5.06 -4.95 -12.00
N PRO A 156 6.26 -5.49 -12.21
CA PRO A 156 7.50 -4.79 -11.85
C PRO A 156 7.71 -3.51 -12.65
N LYS A 157 7.03 -3.35 -13.79
CA LYS A 157 7.12 -2.15 -14.64
C LYS A 157 6.50 -0.91 -14.02
N ILE A 158 5.67 -1.03 -12.96
CA ILE A 158 5.15 0.14 -12.25
C ILE A 158 6.26 1.02 -11.65
N SER A 159 7.49 0.47 -11.49
CA SER A 159 8.65 1.24 -11.04
C SER A 159 9.01 2.43 -11.94
N GLN A 160 8.53 2.44 -13.19
CA GLN A 160 8.71 3.56 -14.13
C GLN A 160 7.71 4.71 -13.95
N LEU A 161 6.67 4.54 -13.11
CA LEU A 161 5.63 5.53 -12.84
C LEU A 161 6.18 6.62 -11.90
N ARG A 162 6.89 7.57 -12.47
CA ARG A 162 7.70 8.59 -11.76
C ARG A 162 6.90 9.56 -10.90
N TYR A 163 5.60 9.71 -11.17
CA TYR A 163 4.72 10.63 -10.43
C TYR A 163 3.84 9.91 -9.42
N LEU A 164 3.84 8.56 -9.39
CA LEU A 164 2.96 7.81 -8.52
C LEU A 164 3.25 8.12 -7.05
N TYR A 165 2.23 8.67 -6.40
CA TYR A 165 2.24 9.15 -5.03
C TYR A 165 1.40 8.28 -4.10
N GLU A 166 0.23 7.81 -4.60
CA GLU A 166 -0.67 6.92 -3.86
C GLU A 166 -1.01 5.68 -4.68
N LEU A 167 -0.85 4.51 -4.04
CA LEU A 167 -1.17 3.22 -4.62
C LEU A 167 -2.04 2.41 -3.66
N ASP A 168 -3.31 2.21 -4.02
CA ASP A 168 -4.27 1.42 -3.26
C ASP A 168 -4.78 0.24 -4.09
N PHE A 169 -4.40 -0.96 -3.68
CA PHE A 169 -4.90 -2.24 -4.19
C PHE A 169 -5.71 -3.01 -3.16
N SER A 170 -6.10 -2.37 -2.06
CA SER A 170 -6.75 -3.05 -0.95
C SER A 170 -8.07 -3.72 -1.34
N ASN A 171 -8.48 -4.75 -0.58
CA ASN A 171 -9.71 -5.52 -0.81
C ASN A 171 -9.85 -6.02 -2.25
N ASN A 172 -8.86 -6.79 -2.69
CA ASN A 172 -8.82 -7.44 -3.99
C ASN A 172 -8.34 -8.91 -3.85
N ASN A 173 -8.02 -9.54 -4.96
CA ASN A 173 -7.54 -10.93 -4.97
C ASN A 173 -6.14 -11.05 -5.60
N PHE A 174 -5.30 -10.02 -5.40
CA PHE A 174 -3.90 -10.05 -5.82
C PHE A 174 -3.12 -11.10 -5.04
N SER A 175 -2.11 -11.68 -5.67
CA SER A 175 -1.29 -12.73 -5.11
C SER A 175 0.20 -12.54 -5.43
N GLY A 176 1.03 -13.51 -5.06
CA GLY A 176 2.47 -13.45 -5.29
C GLY A 176 3.22 -12.83 -4.11
N LYS A 177 4.43 -12.36 -4.35
CA LYS A 177 5.29 -11.73 -3.35
C LYS A 177 4.98 -10.23 -3.22
N PHE A 178 5.53 -9.61 -2.18
CA PHE A 178 5.51 -8.16 -2.03
C PHE A 178 5.96 -7.47 -3.34
N PRO A 179 5.24 -6.44 -3.82
CA PRO A 179 5.56 -5.76 -5.08
C PRO A 179 6.85 -4.94 -4.95
N THR A 180 8.00 -5.57 -5.21
CA THR A 180 9.32 -4.95 -5.03
C THR A 180 9.56 -3.73 -5.92
N ALA A 181 8.76 -3.54 -6.97
CA ALA A 181 8.80 -2.34 -7.81
C ALA A 181 8.66 -1.05 -6.98
N VAL A 182 7.83 -1.09 -5.91
CA VAL A 182 7.57 0.09 -5.08
C VAL A 182 8.80 0.59 -4.32
N VAL A 183 9.81 -0.28 -4.06
CA VAL A 183 11.01 0.15 -3.31
C VAL A 183 11.91 1.13 -4.07
N ASN A 184 11.70 1.28 -5.37
CA ASN A 184 12.44 2.21 -6.22
C ASN A 184 11.63 3.48 -6.55
N MET A 185 10.39 3.59 -6.04
CA MET A 185 9.49 4.70 -6.35
C MET A 185 9.66 5.82 -5.32
N VAL A 186 10.52 6.77 -5.62
CA VAL A 186 10.94 7.84 -4.69
C VAL A 186 9.78 8.76 -4.27
N GLY A 187 8.74 8.88 -5.12
CA GLY A 187 7.57 9.73 -4.88
C GLY A 187 6.46 9.08 -4.08
N LEU A 188 6.49 7.74 -3.94
CA LEU A 188 5.40 7.02 -3.29
C LEU A 188 5.37 7.32 -1.79
N SER A 189 4.21 7.81 -1.32
CA SER A 189 3.95 8.17 0.09
C SER A 189 2.93 7.23 0.73
N PHE A 190 1.97 6.76 -0.04
CA PHE A 190 0.88 5.90 0.43
C PHE A 190 0.93 4.55 -0.31
N LEU A 191 1.03 3.45 0.46
CA LEU A 191 0.93 2.09 -0.07
C LEU A 191 -0.07 1.29 0.74
N ASP A 192 -1.20 0.92 0.11
CA ASP A 192 -2.20 0.04 0.68
C ASP A 192 -2.40 -1.21 -0.18
N ILE A 193 -1.97 -2.35 0.35
CA ILE A 193 -2.15 -3.67 -0.27
C ILE A 193 -2.86 -4.65 0.66
N ARG A 194 -3.55 -4.12 1.69
CA ARG A 194 -4.28 -4.95 2.68
C ARG A 194 -5.43 -5.73 2.04
N PHE A 195 -5.87 -6.80 2.71
CA PHE A 195 -6.95 -7.68 2.26
C PHE A 195 -6.71 -8.20 0.84
N ASN A 196 -5.62 -8.94 0.68
CA ASN A 196 -5.21 -9.63 -0.54
C ASN A 196 -4.61 -11.00 -0.19
N SER A 197 -3.94 -11.64 -1.14
CA SER A 197 -3.30 -12.95 -0.97
C SER A 197 -1.77 -12.90 -1.14
N PHE A 198 -1.14 -11.76 -0.84
CA PHE A 198 0.32 -11.62 -0.93
C PHE A 198 1.03 -12.52 0.08
N THR A 199 2.22 -13.02 -0.31
CA THR A 199 3.01 -13.99 0.46
C THR A 199 4.49 -13.60 0.55
N GLY A 200 5.27 -14.39 1.31
CA GLY A 200 6.72 -14.19 1.46
C GLY A 200 7.07 -13.10 2.47
N SER A 201 8.20 -12.45 2.29
CA SER A 201 8.73 -11.43 3.18
C SER A 201 8.47 -10.00 2.67
N ILE A 202 8.49 -9.03 3.58
CA ILE A 202 8.59 -7.62 3.22
C ILE A 202 10.07 -7.27 3.05
N PRO A 203 10.49 -6.72 1.91
CA PRO A 203 11.88 -6.32 1.69
C PRO A 203 12.33 -5.24 2.67
N ALA A 204 13.55 -5.37 3.20
CA ALA A 204 14.12 -4.38 4.13
C ALA A 204 14.16 -2.94 3.56
N GLN A 205 14.30 -2.84 2.24
CA GLN A 205 14.34 -1.56 1.52
C GLN A 205 13.05 -0.74 1.69
N VAL A 206 11.89 -1.37 1.92
CA VAL A 206 10.61 -0.67 2.16
C VAL A 206 10.73 0.30 3.34
N PHE A 207 11.45 -0.09 4.38
CA PHE A 207 11.63 0.72 5.59
C PHE A 207 12.70 1.83 5.45
N THR A 208 13.22 2.03 4.25
CA THR A 208 14.11 3.15 3.92
C THR A 208 13.50 4.10 2.89
N GLN A 209 12.26 3.85 2.49
CA GLN A 209 11.48 4.71 1.60
C GLN A 209 10.86 5.90 2.36
N THR A 210 10.36 6.87 1.62
CA THR A 210 9.68 8.06 2.16
C THR A 210 8.17 7.85 2.35
N LEU A 211 7.75 6.61 2.64
CA LEU A 211 6.34 6.29 2.90
C LEU A 211 5.86 6.97 4.19
N ASP A 212 4.67 7.55 4.15
CA ASP A 212 3.92 8.00 5.32
C ASP A 212 3.00 6.88 5.85
N LEU A 213 2.46 6.06 4.95
CA LEU A 213 1.50 5.01 5.25
C LEU A 213 1.91 3.70 4.59
N LEU A 214 1.91 2.61 5.37
CA LEU A 214 2.17 1.26 4.88
C LEU A 214 1.16 0.27 5.47
N PHE A 215 0.19 -0.12 4.66
CA PHE A 215 -0.87 -1.05 5.04
C PHE A 215 -0.72 -2.37 4.27
N VAL A 216 -0.29 -3.42 4.98
CA VAL A 216 -0.11 -4.77 4.42
C VAL A 216 -0.88 -5.83 5.20
N ASN A 217 -1.77 -5.41 6.09
CA ASN A 217 -2.55 -6.31 6.93
C ASN A 217 -3.51 -7.21 6.12
N ASN A 218 -3.94 -8.31 6.72
CA ASN A 218 -4.85 -9.26 6.09
C ASN A 218 -4.31 -9.79 4.75
N ASN A 219 -3.11 -10.39 4.83
CA ASN A 219 -2.42 -11.08 3.75
C ASN A 219 -1.83 -12.40 4.27
N ASN A 220 -0.96 -13.01 3.49
CA ASN A 220 -0.25 -14.24 3.86
C ASN A 220 1.26 -14.01 4.00
N PHE A 221 1.69 -12.79 4.34
CA PHE A 221 3.11 -12.51 4.58
C PHE A 221 3.62 -13.35 5.74
N MET A 222 4.82 -13.89 5.56
CA MET A 222 5.51 -14.74 6.52
C MET A 222 6.98 -14.28 6.64
N GLU A 223 7.81 -14.99 7.36
CA GLU A 223 9.18 -14.64 7.65
C GLU A 223 9.30 -13.63 8.80
N LYS A 224 10.55 -13.31 9.12
CA LYS A 224 10.85 -12.32 10.17
C LYS A 224 10.65 -10.89 9.69
N LEU A 225 10.28 -10.03 10.61
CA LEU A 225 10.33 -8.59 10.36
C LEU A 225 11.79 -8.17 10.10
N PRO A 226 12.05 -7.30 9.09
CA PRO A 226 13.39 -6.85 8.78
C PRO A 226 14.07 -6.10 9.94
N ASP A 227 15.35 -6.36 10.18
CA ASP A 227 16.11 -5.76 11.27
C ASP A 227 16.23 -4.23 11.20
N ASN A 228 15.95 -3.63 10.05
CA ASN A 228 15.95 -2.18 9.83
C ASN A 228 14.55 -1.55 9.87
N LEU A 229 13.53 -2.25 10.36
CA LEU A 229 12.15 -1.75 10.45
C LEU A 229 12.06 -0.35 11.05
N GLY A 230 12.87 -0.05 12.04
CA GLY A 230 12.88 1.26 12.71
C GLY A 230 13.56 2.38 11.90
N ASN A 231 14.13 2.13 10.72
CA ASN A 231 14.66 3.20 9.85
C ASN A 231 13.56 3.89 9.04
N THR A 232 12.31 3.55 9.30
CA THR A 232 11.15 3.99 8.53
C THR A 232 10.77 5.44 8.80
N SER A 233 10.21 6.11 7.76
CA SER A 233 9.48 7.38 7.88
C SER A 233 7.99 7.19 8.14
N VAL A 234 7.50 5.94 8.08
CA VAL A 234 6.07 5.59 8.21
C VAL A 234 5.51 6.08 9.55
N ARG A 235 4.36 6.74 9.46
CA ARG A 235 3.59 7.16 10.64
C ARG A 235 2.55 6.12 11.05
N TYR A 236 1.94 5.45 10.08
CA TYR A 236 0.88 4.45 10.29
C TYR A 236 1.30 3.14 9.67
N LEU A 237 1.71 2.18 10.50
CA LEU A 237 2.22 0.87 10.10
C LEU A 237 1.28 -0.23 10.54
N THR A 238 0.62 -0.91 9.60
CA THR A 238 -0.17 -2.09 9.94
C THR A 238 0.28 -3.34 9.19
N LEU A 239 0.75 -4.30 9.98
CA LEU A 239 1.16 -5.64 9.56
C LEU A 239 0.20 -6.72 10.08
N ALA A 240 -0.92 -6.32 10.67
CA ALA A 240 -1.88 -7.18 11.36
C ALA A 240 -2.41 -8.32 10.48
N ASN A 241 -2.88 -9.41 11.11
CA ASN A 241 -3.50 -10.53 10.41
C ASN A 241 -2.64 -11.09 9.26
N ASN A 242 -1.41 -11.47 9.60
CA ASN A 242 -0.46 -12.13 8.71
C ASN A 242 0.17 -13.33 9.42
N LYS A 243 1.30 -13.82 8.92
CA LYS A 243 2.04 -14.97 9.48
C LYS A 243 3.49 -14.57 9.83
N PHE A 244 3.75 -13.29 10.14
CA PHE A 244 5.07 -12.84 10.53
C PHE A 244 5.53 -13.54 11.80
N MET A 245 6.80 -13.99 11.82
CA MET A 245 7.38 -14.77 12.90
C MET A 245 8.64 -14.13 13.48
N GLY A 246 9.15 -14.70 14.57
CA GLY A 246 10.36 -14.21 15.24
C GLY A 246 10.15 -12.93 16.05
N PRO A 247 11.22 -12.31 16.55
CA PRO A 247 11.12 -11.19 17.47
C PRO A 247 10.77 -9.87 16.77
N ILE A 248 10.18 -8.95 17.53
CA ILE A 248 10.09 -7.54 17.13
C ILE A 248 11.50 -6.98 17.10
N PRO A 249 11.96 -6.38 15.99
CA PRO A 249 13.33 -5.88 15.88
C PRO A 249 13.61 -4.73 16.86
N LYS A 250 14.76 -4.76 17.53
CA LYS A 250 15.19 -3.66 18.43
C LYS A 250 15.31 -2.31 17.71
N SER A 251 15.55 -2.34 16.41
CA SER A 251 15.60 -1.13 15.59
C SER A 251 14.31 -0.30 15.66
N ILE A 252 13.18 -0.88 16.07
CA ILE A 252 11.89 -0.17 16.17
C ILE A 252 12.04 1.15 16.96
N GLY A 253 12.89 1.18 17.97
CA GLY A 253 13.15 2.40 18.75
C GLY A 253 13.80 3.54 17.96
N LYS A 254 14.33 3.29 16.75
CA LYS A 254 14.83 4.36 15.87
C LYS A 254 13.72 5.19 15.24
N ALA A 255 12.53 4.62 15.14
CA ALA A 255 11.33 5.31 14.65
C ALA A 255 10.61 6.14 15.73
N ALA A 256 11.34 6.56 16.75
CA ALA A 256 10.82 7.27 17.91
C ALA A 256 9.97 8.50 17.58
N ASN A 257 10.34 9.22 16.51
CA ASN A 257 9.69 10.47 16.09
C ASN A 257 8.80 10.31 14.85
N THR A 258 8.56 9.10 14.40
CA THR A 258 7.79 8.84 13.17
C THR A 258 6.54 8.00 13.42
N LEU A 259 6.70 6.83 14.07
CA LEU A 259 5.59 5.90 14.28
C LEU A 259 4.57 6.48 15.26
N VAL A 260 3.33 6.65 14.78
CA VAL A 260 2.16 7.09 15.55
C VAL A 260 1.26 5.91 15.87
N GLU A 261 1.02 5.05 14.90
CA GLU A 261 0.22 3.84 15.06
C GLU A 261 0.95 2.62 14.54
N VAL A 262 1.01 1.56 15.36
CA VAL A 262 1.71 0.30 15.07
C VAL A 262 0.79 -0.87 15.35
N LEU A 263 0.36 -1.59 14.32
CA LEU A 263 -0.52 -2.73 14.44
C LEU A 263 0.18 -4.02 13.97
N PHE A 264 0.59 -4.85 14.92
CA PHE A 264 1.21 -6.15 14.72
C PHE A 264 0.31 -7.32 15.15
N LEU A 265 -0.94 -7.03 15.51
CA LEU A 265 -1.86 -8.05 16.05
C LEU A 265 -2.07 -9.23 15.13
N ASN A 266 -2.40 -10.38 15.72
CA ASN A 266 -2.72 -11.63 15.03
C ASN A 266 -1.65 -12.04 14.02
N ASN A 267 -0.46 -12.36 14.54
CA ASN A 267 0.69 -12.87 13.82
C ASN A 267 1.32 -14.04 14.59
N GLN A 268 2.50 -14.48 14.22
CA GLN A 268 3.29 -15.49 14.90
C GLN A 268 4.57 -14.90 15.52
N LEU A 269 4.55 -13.61 15.85
CA LEU A 269 5.69 -12.92 16.47
C LEU A 269 5.99 -13.57 17.82
N SER A 270 7.26 -13.80 18.10
CA SER A 270 7.71 -14.54 19.26
C SER A 270 8.94 -13.91 19.92
N GLY A 271 9.42 -14.50 21.01
CA GLY A 271 10.51 -13.95 21.77
C GLY A 271 10.08 -12.80 22.68
N CYS A 272 11.05 -12.09 23.21
CA CYS A 272 10.84 -11.09 24.26
C CYS A 272 10.57 -9.71 23.66
N LEU A 273 9.72 -8.94 24.35
CA LEU A 273 9.48 -7.55 23.98
C LEU A 273 10.78 -6.73 24.09
N PRO A 274 11.23 -6.05 23.04
CA PRO A 274 12.38 -5.18 23.15
C PRO A 274 12.04 -3.91 23.95
N TYR A 275 12.92 -3.49 24.88
CA TYR A 275 12.69 -2.27 25.66
C TYR A 275 12.63 -1.02 24.77
N GLU A 276 13.18 -1.10 23.57
CA GLU A 276 13.20 -0.07 22.55
C GLU A 276 11.80 0.37 22.08
N ILE A 277 10.76 -0.43 22.34
CA ILE A 277 9.36 -0.01 22.09
C ILE A 277 9.04 1.24 22.92
N GLY A 278 9.53 1.34 24.14
CA GLY A 278 9.33 2.52 25.00
C GLY A 278 10.00 3.80 24.50
N LEU A 279 10.76 3.76 23.40
CA LEU A 279 11.33 4.94 22.75
C LEU A 279 10.39 5.58 21.74
N LEU A 280 9.24 4.97 21.42
CA LEU A 280 8.27 5.46 20.43
C LEU A 280 7.42 6.59 21.04
N VAL A 281 8.02 7.75 21.27
CA VAL A 281 7.40 8.87 21.99
C VAL A 281 6.22 9.53 21.25
N GLU A 282 6.10 9.30 19.95
CA GLU A 282 4.99 9.77 19.14
C GLU A 282 3.83 8.78 19.06
N ALA A 283 4.01 7.53 19.54
CA ALA A 283 3.00 6.49 19.42
C ALA A 283 1.76 6.78 20.29
N THR A 284 0.59 6.74 19.66
CA THR A 284 -0.72 6.80 20.30
C THR A 284 -1.37 5.41 20.38
N VAL A 285 -1.07 4.53 19.42
CA VAL A 285 -1.58 3.16 19.38
C VAL A 285 -0.44 2.18 19.14
N PHE A 286 -0.34 1.16 20.00
CA PHE A 286 0.55 0.03 19.80
C PHE A 286 -0.21 -1.28 20.14
N ASP A 287 -0.46 -2.10 19.13
CA ASP A 287 -1.14 -3.38 19.28
C ASP A 287 -0.29 -4.54 18.75
N ALA A 288 0.17 -5.40 19.65
CA ALA A 288 0.85 -6.66 19.34
C ALA A 288 0.12 -7.87 19.95
N SER A 289 -1.20 -7.76 20.10
CA SER A 289 -2.04 -8.83 20.62
C SER A 289 -2.07 -10.06 19.71
N LEU A 290 -2.51 -11.20 20.25
CA LEU A 290 -2.69 -12.46 19.50
C LEU A 290 -1.40 -12.87 18.78
N ASN A 291 -0.30 -12.96 19.55
CA ASN A 291 1.01 -13.38 19.09
C ASN A 291 1.59 -14.45 20.05
N GLN A 292 2.88 -14.77 19.91
CA GLN A 292 3.61 -15.71 20.75
C GLN A 292 4.71 -15.01 21.57
N LEU A 293 4.51 -13.71 21.86
CA LEU A 293 5.48 -12.88 22.61
C LEU A 293 5.55 -13.37 24.06
N THR A 294 6.74 -13.35 24.65
CA THR A 294 6.99 -13.84 26.00
C THR A 294 7.84 -12.86 26.82
N GLY A 295 8.06 -13.17 28.08
CA GLY A 295 8.87 -12.35 28.99
C GLY A 295 8.07 -11.31 29.77
N PRO A 296 8.75 -10.52 30.61
CA PRO A 296 8.12 -9.41 31.33
C PRO A 296 7.85 -8.21 30.43
N LEU A 297 6.93 -7.34 30.86
CA LEU A 297 6.78 -6.02 30.26
C LEU A 297 7.98 -5.12 30.60
N PRO A 298 8.60 -4.47 29.61
CA PRO A 298 9.65 -3.51 29.88
C PRO A 298 9.13 -2.26 30.61
N CYS A 299 9.84 -1.80 31.65
CA CYS A 299 9.51 -0.54 32.32
C CYS A 299 9.60 0.68 31.40
N SER A 300 10.36 0.58 30.31
CA SER A 300 10.46 1.61 29.27
C SER A 300 9.12 1.96 28.62
N LEU A 301 8.13 1.06 28.62
CA LEU A 301 6.78 1.35 28.15
C LEU A 301 6.14 2.52 28.89
N GLY A 302 6.56 2.80 30.14
CA GLY A 302 6.15 3.99 30.88
C GLY A 302 6.66 5.32 30.29
N CYS A 303 7.45 5.29 29.22
CA CYS A 303 7.91 6.47 28.50
C CYS A 303 7.02 6.83 27.30
N LEU A 304 5.99 6.06 27.03
CA LEU A 304 5.05 6.31 25.94
C LEU A 304 4.00 7.37 26.36
N GLU A 305 4.44 8.61 26.52
CA GLU A 305 3.59 9.68 27.11
C GLU A 305 2.34 9.98 26.29
N LYS A 306 2.35 9.74 24.97
CA LYS A 306 1.22 9.97 24.07
C LYS A 306 0.32 8.75 23.87
N ILE A 307 0.67 7.60 24.45
CA ILE A 307 -0.06 6.35 24.21
C ILE A 307 -1.47 6.42 24.80
N GLU A 308 -2.44 6.12 23.97
CA GLU A 308 -3.87 6.00 24.29
C GLU A 308 -4.27 4.53 24.37
N GLN A 309 -3.77 3.72 23.45
CA GLN A 309 -4.11 2.31 23.35
C GLN A 309 -2.85 1.44 23.31
N LEU A 310 -2.71 0.57 24.29
CA LEU A 310 -1.60 -0.38 24.40
C LEU A 310 -2.14 -1.80 24.61
N ASN A 311 -1.96 -2.64 23.60
CA ASN A 311 -2.56 -3.98 23.59
C ASN A 311 -1.52 -5.07 23.38
N PHE A 312 -1.39 -5.96 24.36
CA PHE A 312 -0.58 -7.17 24.34
C PHE A 312 -1.41 -8.43 24.71
N ALA A 313 -2.72 -8.38 24.62
CA ALA A 313 -3.59 -9.51 24.95
C ALA A 313 -3.28 -10.75 24.10
N GLY A 314 -3.55 -11.95 24.62
CA GLY A 314 -3.39 -13.19 23.87
C GLY A 314 -1.92 -13.48 23.50
N ASN A 315 -1.02 -13.38 24.48
CA ASN A 315 0.40 -13.67 24.35
C ASN A 315 0.88 -14.61 25.46
N GLN A 316 2.17 -14.71 25.68
CA GLN A 316 2.78 -15.54 26.69
C GLN A 316 3.65 -14.69 27.66
N LEU A 317 3.21 -13.46 27.89
CA LEU A 317 3.88 -12.52 28.79
C LEU A 317 3.65 -12.91 30.25
N TYR A 318 4.61 -12.62 31.11
CA TYR A 318 4.55 -13.03 32.51
C TYR A 318 5.23 -12.00 33.45
N GLY A 319 5.21 -12.30 34.75
CA GLY A 319 5.79 -11.44 35.78
C GLY A 319 4.82 -10.40 36.33
N ALA A 320 5.32 -9.34 36.92
CA ALA A 320 4.51 -8.22 37.42
C ALA A 320 4.23 -7.21 36.30
N VAL A 321 3.04 -6.61 36.30
CA VAL A 321 2.75 -5.44 35.47
C VAL A 321 3.44 -4.22 36.07
N PRO A 322 4.36 -3.54 35.34
CA PRO A 322 5.06 -2.39 35.87
C PRO A 322 4.13 -1.22 36.18
N GLU A 323 4.13 -0.70 37.40
CA GLU A 323 3.29 0.43 37.83
C GLU A 323 3.48 1.69 36.96
N VAL A 324 4.69 1.90 36.44
CA VAL A 324 5.03 3.03 35.59
C VAL A 324 4.21 3.03 34.29
N VAL A 325 3.83 1.87 33.77
CA VAL A 325 2.95 1.75 32.59
C VAL A 325 1.52 2.16 32.95
N CYS A 326 1.07 1.79 34.15
CA CYS A 326 -0.26 2.15 34.65
C CYS A 326 -0.36 3.63 35.06
N ALA A 327 0.77 4.31 35.22
CA ALA A 327 0.84 5.74 35.57
C ALA A 327 0.76 6.68 34.36
N LEU A 328 0.71 6.15 33.13
CA LEU A 328 0.58 6.93 31.90
C LEU A 328 -0.74 7.73 31.88
N GLY A 329 -0.63 9.05 31.66
CA GLY A 329 -1.74 9.98 31.80
C GLY A 329 -2.79 9.91 30.70
N ASN A 330 -2.36 9.57 29.47
CA ASN A 330 -3.22 9.54 28.28
C ASN A 330 -3.79 8.14 27.99
N LEU A 331 -3.46 7.13 28.82
CA LEU A 331 -3.83 5.74 28.60
C LEU A 331 -5.35 5.53 28.77
N GLU A 332 -6.04 5.23 27.68
CA GLU A 332 -7.46 4.93 27.60
C GLU A 332 -7.76 3.43 27.62
N ASN A 333 -6.87 2.64 27.02
CA ASN A 333 -7.01 1.19 26.96
C ASN A 333 -5.66 0.50 27.13
N LEU A 334 -5.53 -0.33 28.15
CA LEU A 334 -4.41 -1.25 28.39
C LEU A 334 -4.94 -2.69 28.43
N SER A 335 -4.75 -3.42 27.35
CA SER A 335 -5.18 -4.81 27.30
C SER A 335 -4.01 -5.77 27.49
N LEU A 336 -4.04 -6.50 28.60
CA LEU A 336 -3.06 -7.51 28.98
C LEU A 336 -3.72 -8.87 29.22
N SER A 337 -4.99 -9.03 28.86
CA SER A 337 -5.75 -10.27 29.06
C SER A 337 -5.13 -11.44 28.30
N ASP A 338 -5.44 -12.65 28.76
CA ASP A 338 -4.99 -13.90 28.13
C ASP A 338 -3.45 -14.00 28.03
N ASN A 339 -2.78 -13.81 29.17
CA ASN A 339 -1.34 -13.91 29.37
C ASN A 339 -1.05 -14.71 30.65
N TYR A 340 0.12 -14.51 31.28
CA TYR A 340 0.55 -15.20 32.50
C TYR A 340 1.11 -14.23 33.55
N PHE A 341 0.61 -12.99 33.61
CA PHE A 341 0.99 -12.04 34.65
C PHE A 341 0.58 -12.55 36.02
N THR A 342 1.45 -12.28 37.03
CA THR A 342 1.28 -12.81 38.39
C THR A 342 0.93 -11.73 39.40
N HIS A 343 1.19 -10.46 39.08
CA HIS A 343 1.02 -9.37 40.03
C HIS A 343 0.65 -8.05 39.38
N VAL A 344 -0.22 -7.28 40.01
CA VAL A 344 -0.57 -5.89 39.72
C VAL A 344 -0.57 -5.06 40.99
N GLY A 345 0.12 -3.94 40.95
CA GLY A 345 0.23 -3.02 42.10
C GLY A 345 -0.95 -2.05 42.19
N PRO A 346 -0.93 -1.10 43.17
CA PRO A 346 -2.05 -0.22 43.49
C PRO A 346 -2.51 0.70 42.32
N ILE A 347 -1.57 1.26 41.56
CA ILE A 347 -1.89 2.14 40.42
C ILE A 347 -2.61 1.34 39.33
N CYS A 348 -2.08 0.16 38.99
CA CYS A 348 -2.71 -0.74 38.01
C CYS A 348 -4.09 -1.21 38.47
N ARG A 349 -4.29 -1.48 39.78
CA ARG A 349 -5.61 -1.85 40.34
C ARG A 349 -6.65 -0.72 40.19
N ASN A 350 -6.21 0.54 40.27
CA ASN A 350 -7.09 1.66 40.02
C ASN A 350 -7.56 1.70 38.55
N LEU A 351 -6.68 1.40 37.58
CA LEU A 351 -7.05 1.29 36.17
C LEU A 351 -8.04 0.11 35.90
N ILE A 352 -7.89 -1.02 36.63
CA ILE A 352 -8.85 -2.12 36.55
C ILE A 352 -10.25 -1.65 37.00
N LYS A 353 -10.33 -0.92 38.14
CA LYS A 353 -11.60 -0.35 38.63
C LYS A 353 -12.23 0.63 37.65
N ARG A 354 -11.41 1.40 36.95
CA ARG A 354 -11.84 2.35 35.91
C ARG A 354 -12.14 1.68 34.55
N ARG A 355 -11.93 0.37 34.42
CA ARG A 355 -12.06 -0.40 33.17
C ARG A 355 -11.11 0.04 32.05
N VAL A 356 -10.01 0.64 32.40
CA VAL A 356 -8.91 1.01 31.46
C VAL A 356 -7.96 -0.19 31.29
N LEU A 357 -7.69 -0.96 32.35
CA LEU A 357 -6.81 -2.13 32.32
C LEU A 357 -7.63 -3.42 32.36
N ASP A 358 -7.43 -4.27 31.34
CA ASP A 358 -7.93 -5.65 31.32
C ASP A 358 -6.80 -6.65 31.57
N VAL A 359 -6.89 -7.41 32.69
CA VAL A 359 -5.96 -8.47 33.07
C VAL A 359 -6.64 -9.82 33.29
N ARG A 360 -7.81 -10.02 32.70
CA ARG A 360 -8.51 -11.33 32.77
C ARG A 360 -7.65 -12.44 32.16
N LYS A 361 -7.89 -13.70 32.57
CA LYS A 361 -7.13 -14.88 32.09
C LYS A 361 -5.61 -14.72 32.24
N ASN A 362 -5.18 -14.28 33.41
CA ASN A 362 -3.79 -14.26 33.83
C ASN A 362 -3.60 -15.18 35.04
N CYS A 363 -2.51 -15.04 35.80
CA CYS A 363 -2.18 -15.83 37.00
C CYS A 363 -2.19 -14.97 38.27
N ILE A 364 -3.04 -13.93 38.36
CA ILE A 364 -3.12 -13.00 39.48
C ILE A 364 -4.14 -13.55 40.49
N GLN A 365 -3.67 -14.24 41.54
CA GLN A 365 -4.47 -15.07 42.44
C GLN A 365 -5.63 -14.36 43.15
N ASP A 366 -5.51 -13.06 43.41
CA ASP A 366 -6.48 -12.27 44.18
C ASP A 366 -7.48 -11.51 43.28
N LEU A 367 -7.50 -11.76 41.97
CA LEU A 367 -8.45 -11.22 41.02
C LEU A 367 -9.37 -12.31 40.44
N SER A 368 -10.59 -11.90 40.09
CA SER A 368 -11.54 -12.79 39.41
C SER A 368 -11.16 -13.04 37.94
N SER A 369 -11.75 -14.07 37.35
CA SER A 369 -11.57 -14.41 35.93
C SER A 369 -10.12 -14.67 35.51
N GLN A 370 -9.35 -15.27 36.42
CA GLN A 370 -7.97 -15.70 36.16
C GLN A 370 -7.92 -17.13 35.63
N ARG A 371 -6.76 -17.56 35.11
CA ARG A 371 -6.44 -18.94 34.76
C ARG A 371 -6.49 -19.82 36.01
N SER A 372 -6.71 -21.09 35.84
CA SER A 372 -6.59 -22.05 36.92
C SER A 372 -5.15 -22.15 37.45
N VAL A 373 -4.99 -22.54 38.71
CA VAL A 373 -3.66 -22.75 39.31
C VAL A 373 -2.87 -23.79 38.51
N ALA A 374 -3.54 -24.84 38.00
CA ALA A 374 -2.91 -25.88 37.20
C ALA A 374 -2.37 -25.35 35.86
N GLU A 375 -3.12 -24.51 35.13
CA GLU A 375 -2.66 -23.87 33.88
C GLU A 375 -1.44 -22.97 34.14
N CYS A 376 -1.49 -22.17 35.20
CA CYS A 376 -0.36 -21.31 35.60
C CYS A 376 0.88 -22.12 35.95
N ALA A 377 0.73 -23.18 36.77
CA ALA A 377 1.82 -24.08 37.15
C ALA A 377 2.46 -24.75 35.94
N LEU A 378 1.65 -25.24 34.99
CA LEU A 378 2.13 -25.84 33.76
C LEU A 378 2.96 -24.86 32.92
N PHE A 379 2.52 -23.62 32.81
CA PHE A 379 3.28 -22.57 32.07
C PHE A 379 4.63 -22.30 32.74
N PHE A 380 4.67 -22.13 34.06
CA PHE A 380 5.89 -21.83 34.79
C PHE A 380 6.82 -23.04 34.97
N ALA A 381 6.35 -24.28 34.76
CA ALA A 381 7.21 -25.48 34.74
C ALA A 381 8.19 -25.47 33.53
N HIS A 382 7.89 -24.70 32.47
CA HIS A 382 8.73 -24.61 31.28
C HIS A 382 9.17 -23.15 31.08
N PRO A 383 10.16 -22.65 31.82
CA PRO A 383 10.51 -21.23 31.82
C PRO A 383 11.02 -20.77 30.46
N ARG A 384 10.43 -19.69 29.96
CA ARG A 384 10.85 -18.99 28.74
C ARG A 384 11.68 -17.80 29.17
N ILE A 385 13.00 -17.97 29.14
CA ILE A 385 13.94 -16.98 29.69
C ILE A 385 14.23 -15.90 28.66
N CYS A 386 14.00 -14.65 29.03
CA CYS A 386 14.49 -13.49 28.28
C CYS A 386 15.93 -13.18 28.72
N LEU A 387 16.85 -13.17 27.76
CA LEU A 387 18.21 -12.74 28.01
C LEU A 387 18.23 -11.22 28.31
N ASN A 388 19.13 -10.74 29.15
CA ASN A 388 19.27 -9.34 29.56
C ASN A 388 18.09 -8.78 30.38
N LEU A 389 17.72 -9.45 31.44
CA LEU A 389 16.67 -9.00 32.38
C LEU A 389 16.89 -7.55 32.88
N LEU A 390 18.14 -7.07 32.96
CA LEU A 390 18.45 -5.71 33.35
C LEU A 390 17.86 -4.66 32.39
N SER A 391 17.72 -4.97 31.08
CA SER A 391 17.15 -4.03 30.15
C SER A 391 15.66 -3.76 30.39
N TYR A 392 14.96 -4.67 31.06
CA TYR A 392 13.54 -4.49 31.40
C TYR A 392 13.29 -3.46 32.49
N SER A 393 14.31 -3.18 33.30
CA SER A 393 14.25 -2.16 34.35
C SER A 393 14.67 -0.77 33.87
N ILE A 394 15.15 -0.64 32.62
CA ILE A 394 15.59 0.62 32.05
C ILE A 394 14.39 1.50 31.72
N ILE A 395 14.38 2.73 32.23
CA ILE A 395 13.43 3.77 31.88
C ILE A 395 14.22 4.87 31.19
N PRO A 396 14.17 4.94 29.82
CA PRO A 396 15.02 5.84 29.04
C PRO A 396 14.56 7.30 29.04
N CYS A 397 13.38 7.60 29.56
CA CYS A 397 12.79 8.93 29.60
C CYS A 397 12.95 9.60 30.97
N LYS A 398 12.85 10.93 30.99
CA LYS A 398 12.66 11.70 32.21
C LYS A 398 11.16 11.81 32.46
N SER A 399 10.60 10.94 33.30
CA SER A 399 9.21 11.08 33.71
C SER A 399 9.07 12.20 34.73
N SER A 400 8.26 13.20 34.44
CA SER A 400 7.89 14.27 35.39
C SER A 400 6.92 13.80 36.48
N HIS A 401 6.38 12.58 36.36
CA HIS A 401 5.29 12.05 37.21
C HIS A 401 5.75 10.93 38.17
N TRP A 402 7.06 10.62 38.24
CA TRP A 402 7.52 9.54 39.11
C TRP A 402 7.95 10.07 40.49
N PRO A 403 7.35 9.64 41.60
CA PRO A 403 7.59 10.21 42.95
C PRO A 403 8.87 9.72 43.60
N PHE A 404 9.66 8.84 42.98
CA PHE A 404 10.86 8.30 43.59
C PHE A 404 12.13 8.72 42.84
N PRO A 405 13.19 9.19 43.53
CA PRO A 405 14.47 9.52 42.92
C PRO A 405 15.17 8.23 42.44
N PHE A 406 15.51 8.16 41.15
CA PHE A 406 16.28 7.05 40.59
C PHE A 406 17.75 7.08 41.10
N PRO A 407 18.31 5.92 41.53
CA PRO A 407 19.70 5.85 42.01
C PRO A 407 20.77 5.90 40.90
N TRP A 408 20.41 6.01 39.61
CA TRP A 408 21.36 5.92 38.50
C TRP A 408 21.36 7.20 37.65
N LYS A 409 22.52 7.90 37.62
CA LYS A 409 22.78 9.00 36.68
C LYS A 409 23.15 8.42 35.32
N PHE A 410 22.34 8.70 34.29
CA PHE A 410 22.68 8.38 32.89
C PHE A 410 23.69 9.43 32.36
N PRO A 411 24.66 9.01 31.51
CA PRO A 411 25.47 9.98 30.78
C PRO A 411 24.59 10.82 29.84
N PRO A 412 24.93 12.10 29.62
CA PRO A 412 24.17 12.97 28.75
C PRO A 412 24.18 12.39 27.32
N ARG A 413 23.00 12.32 26.70
CA ARG A 413 22.81 11.93 25.31
C ARG A 413 23.64 12.86 24.42
N SER A 414 24.63 12.33 23.72
CA SER A 414 25.32 13.07 22.66
C SER A 414 24.30 13.46 21.59
N SER A 415 24.06 14.76 21.49
CA SER A 415 23.20 15.36 20.45
C SER A 415 23.95 15.34 19.12
N SER A 416 23.92 14.21 18.43
CA SER A 416 24.33 14.11 17.03
C SER A 416 23.34 13.26 16.22
N ALA A 417 22.04 13.55 16.40
CA ALA A 417 21.08 13.24 15.36
C ALA A 417 21.09 14.43 14.38
N GLN A 418 21.97 14.40 13.41
CA GLN A 418 21.78 15.20 12.20
C GLN A 418 20.43 14.81 11.64
N SER A 419 19.48 15.74 11.76
CA SER A 419 18.23 15.66 11.01
C SER A 419 18.64 15.53 9.54
N LYS A 420 18.42 14.36 8.95
CA LYS A 420 18.44 14.24 7.48
C LYS A 420 17.38 15.22 7.00
N GLN A 421 17.82 16.33 6.39
CA GLN A 421 16.90 17.17 5.64
C GLN A 421 16.11 16.29 4.69
N PRO A 422 14.78 16.42 4.65
CA PRO A 422 14.00 15.69 3.67
C PRO A 422 14.57 15.98 2.29
N LYS A 423 14.86 14.93 1.52
CA LYS A 423 15.17 15.07 0.09
C LYS A 423 14.06 15.90 -0.52
N ALA A 424 14.44 16.87 -1.38
CA ALA A 424 13.47 17.64 -2.13
C ALA A 424 12.43 16.69 -2.73
N PRO A 425 11.13 16.98 -2.57
CA PRO A 425 10.08 16.10 -3.09
C PRO A 425 10.28 15.93 -4.58
N SER A 426 10.08 14.71 -5.08
CA SER A 426 10.03 14.45 -6.52
C SER A 426 8.97 15.36 -7.17
N PRO A 427 9.08 15.69 -8.46
CA PRO A 427 8.04 16.45 -9.16
C PRO A 427 6.69 15.78 -8.95
N SER A 428 5.71 16.54 -8.46
CA SER A 428 4.37 16.03 -8.16
C SER A 428 3.32 16.99 -8.71
N TYR A 429 2.10 16.48 -8.86
CA TYR A 429 0.95 17.31 -9.25
C TYR A 429 0.65 18.38 -8.19
N SER A 430 0.25 19.58 -8.64
CA SER A 430 -0.01 20.70 -7.73
C SER A 430 -1.11 20.43 -6.72
N ALA A 431 -2.11 19.61 -7.11
CA ALA A 431 -3.21 19.19 -6.24
C ALA A 431 -2.73 18.37 -5.03
N LEU A 432 -1.67 17.54 -5.18
CA LEU A 432 -1.13 16.71 -4.12
C LEU A 432 -0.37 17.51 -3.04
N ILE A 433 0.11 18.71 -3.38
CA ILE A 433 0.83 19.58 -2.43
C ILE A 433 -0.11 20.09 -1.33
N LYS A 434 -1.41 20.25 -1.63
CA LYS A 434 -2.41 20.77 -0.70
C LYS A 434 -2.86 19.75 0.38
N HIS A 435 -2.58 18.46 0.20
CA HIS A 435 -2.95 17.39 1.14
C HIS A 435 -1.81 16.98 2.10
N ARG A 436 -0.70 17.73 2.10
CA ARG A 436 0.45 17.49 3.01
C ARG A 436 0.38 18.29 4.33
N LEU A 437 -0.78 18.79 4.71
CA LEU A 437 -0.99 19.54 5.97
C LEU A 437 -1.67 18.65 7.01
#